data_25c6ec9da906e5ea16d2ad642cf06d6a
#
_entry.id   25c6ec9da906e5ea16d2ad642cf06d6a
#
_cell.length_a   1.000
_cell.length_b   1.000
_cell.length_c   1.000
_cell.angle_alpha   90.00
_cell.angle_beta   90.00
_cell.angle_gamma   90.00
#
_symmetry.space_group_name_H-M   'P 1'
#
loop_
_entity.id
_entity.type
_entity.pdbx_description
1 polymer ?
#
loop_
_entity_poly.entity_id
_entity_poly.type
_entity_poly.pdbx_seq_one_letter_code
_entity_poly.pdbx_strand_id
1 'polypeptide(L)'
;MSGTGPENGGPGREKGGGALILLLLAVCLALLILEDRQVRRDRSELVHVVYVNGIRGKSTVTRMIDGGLRAGGWKVFCKTTGTVPMVIGVDGTARPLVRRGRANISEQVRVLHRAVREGAQILVIECMAVHPA
;
A
#
# COMPACT_ATOMS: atom_id res chain seq x y z
N MET A 1 -16.34 49.03 57.52
CA MET A 1 -16.92 47.73 57.39
C MET A 1 -16.97 47.37 55.91
N SER A 2 -16.03 46.61 55.55
CA SER A 2 -15.60 46.29 54.20
C SER A 2 -16.21 45.01 53.80
N GLY A 3 -17.00 45.02 52.70
CA GLY A 3 -17.48 43.84 52.03
C GLY A 3 -16.68 43.60 50.76
N THR A 4 -15.72 42.73 50.85
CA THR A 4 -15.00 42.25 49.67
C THR A 4 -15.81 41.14 49.03
N GLY A 5 -16.40 41.40 47.87
CA GLY A 5 -17.02 40.39 47.04
C GLY A 5 -15.96 39.52 46.34
N PRO A 6 -16.20 38.23 46.24
CA PRO A 6 -15.28 37.36 45.48
C PRO A 6 -15.43 37.59 43.98
N GLU A 7 -14.33 37.92 43.36
CA GLU A 7 -14.21 37.92 41.91
C GLU A 7 -14.35 36.52 41.34
N ASN A 8 -15.42 36.28 40.66
CA ASN A 8 -15.63 35.07 39.87
C ASN A 8 -14.81 35.18 38.59
N GLY A 9 -13.57 34.71 38.65
CA GLY A 9 -12.79 34.38 37.45
C GLY A 9 -13.36 33.14 36.78
N GLY A 10 -14.26 33.34 35.85
CA GLY A 10 -14.76 32.24 35.01
C GLY A 10 -13.63 31.63 34.18
N PRO A 11 -13.57 30.31 34.08
CA PRO A 11 -12.55 29.67 33.28
C PRO A 11 -12.74 30.08 31.81
N GLY A 12 -11.73 30.75 31.28
CA GLY A 12 -11.63 31.06 29.86
C GLY A 12 -11.79 29.78 29.04
N ARG A 13 -12.89 29.73 28.37
CA ARG A 13 -13.28 28.62 27.54
C ARG A 13 -12.28 28.51 26.35
N GLU A 14 -11.34 27.62 26.47
CA GLU A 14 -10.45 27.21 25.36
C GLU A 14 -11.26 26.58 24.21
N LYS A 15 -11.96 27.38 23.47
CA LYS A 15 -12.75 26.95 22.29
C LYS A 15 -11.88 26.66 21.07
N GLY A 16 -10.58 26.95 21.12
CA GLY A 16 -9.68 26.79 19.98
C GLY A 16 -9.11 25.38 19.82
N GLY A 17 -8.83 24.68 20.90
CA GLY A 17 -8.18 23.38 20.85
C GLY A 17 -9.04 22.28 20.28
N GLY A 18 -10.34 22.25 20.60
CA GLY A 18 -11.26 21.24 20.09
C GLY A 18 -11.51 21.35 18.57
N ALA A 19 -11.61 22.56 18.07
CA ALA A 19 -11.79 22.80 16.64
C ALA A 19 -10.56 22.38 15.83
N LEU A 20 -9.35 22.61 16.35
CA LEU A 20 -8.10 22.19 15.72
C LEU A 20 -7.98 20.66 15.66
N ILE A 21 -8.32 19.98 16.75
CA ILE A 21 -8.30 18.51 16.83
C ILE A 21 -9.31 17.91 15.84
N LEU A 22 -10.52 18.46 15.76
CA LEU A 22 -11.54 18.02 14.81
C LEU A 22 -11.10 18.25 13.36
N LEU A 23 -10.45 19.38 13.07
CA LEU A 23 -9.90 19.68 11.75
C LEU A 23 -8.82 18.66 11.36
N LEU A 24 -7.86 18.39 12.26
CA LEU A 24 -6.80 17.41 12.03
C LEU A 24 -7.38 16.01 11.82
N LEU A 25 -8.38 15.62 12.60
CA LEU A 25 -9.06 14.34 12.46
C LEU A 25 -9.78 14.25 11.09
N ALA A 26 -10.47 15.30 10.69
CA ALA A 26 -11.15 15.36 9.39
C ALA A 26 -10.17 15.27 8.23
N VAL A 27 -9.03 15.96 8.30
CA VAL A 27 -7.96 15.89 7.29
C VAL A 27 -7.37 14.48 7.24
N CYS A 28 -7.09 13.87 8.38
CA CYS A 28 -6.57 12.51 8.47
C CYS A 28 -7.54 11.49 7.85
N LEU A 29 -8.83 11.58 8.19
CA LEU A 29 -9.88 10.75 7.61
C LEU A 29 -10.00 10.95 6.10
N ALA A 30 -9.96 12.19 5.63
CA ALA A 30 -10.00 12.49 4.20
C ALA A 30 -8.82 11.87 3.44
N LEU A 31 -7.60 11.97 4.00
CA LEU A 31 -6.41 11.35 3.40
C LEU A 31 -6.53 9.82 3.35
N LEU A 32 -7.01 9.18 4.42
CA LEU A 32 -7.23 7.74 4.44
C LEU A 32 -8.27 7.28 3.41
N ILE A 33 -9.38 8.04 3.27
CA ILE A 33 -10.41 7.73 2.27
C ILE A 33 -9.89 7.91 0.85
N LEU A 34 -9.08 8.95 0.61
CA LEU A 34 -8.48 9.18 -0.70
C LEU A 34 -7.50 8.06 -1.06
N GLU A 35 -6.68 7.62 -0.11
CA GLU A 35 -5.74 6.50 -0.30
C GLU A 35 -6.50 5.20 -0.59
N ASP A 36 -7.54 4.86 0.18
CA ASP A 36 -8.36 3.68 -0.05
C ASP A 36 -9.05 3.70 -1.43
N ARG A 37 -9.60 4.86 -1.81
CA ARG A 37 -10.20 5.03 -3.14
C ARG A 37 -9.19 4.85 -4.27
N GLN A 38 -7.98 5.36 -4.11
CA GLN A 38 -6.92 5.23 -5.11
C GLN A 38 -6.49 3.77 -5.27
N VAL A 39 -6.28 3.07 -4.16
CA VAL A 39 -5.94 1.63 -4.18
C VAL A 39 -7.05 0.80 -4.83
N ARG A 40 -8.31 1.08 -4.51
CA ARG A 40 -9.45 0.38 -5.13
C ARG A 40 -9.54 0.65 -6.63
N ARG A 41 -9.30 1.89 -7.06
CA ARG A 41 -9.29 2.28 -8.47
C ARG A 41 -8.17 1.56 -9.23
N ASP A 42 -6.96 1.58 -8.70
CA ASP A 42 -5.82 0.91 -9.32
C ASP A 42 -6.05 -0.61 -9.43
N ARG A 43 -6.66 -1.19 -8.40
CA ARG A 43 -7.02 -2.62 -8.43
C ARG A 43 -8.09 -2.93 -9.47
N SER A 44 -9.02 -2.01 -9.74
CA SER A 44 -10.07 -2.20 -10.75
C SER A 44 -9.55 -2.06 -12.20
N GLU A 45 -8.40 -1.42 -12.39
CA GLU A 45 -7.74 -1.33 -13.71
C GLU A 45 -7.01 -2.61 -14.10
N LEU A 46 -6.68 -3.47 -13.13
CA LEU A 46 -6.10 -4.77 -13.37
C LEU A 46 -7.21 -5.80 -13.63
N VAL A 47 -7.05 -6.56 -14.71
CA VAL A 47 -8.01 -7.64 -15.04
C VAL A 47 -7.92 -8.76 -14.00
N HIS A 48 -6.70 -9.15 -13.63
CA HIS A 48 -6.46 -10.18 -12.64
C HIS A 48 -5.26 -9.85 -11.75
N VAL A 49 -5.36 -10.25 -10.48
CA VAL A 49 -4.25 -10.24 -9.53
C VAL A 49 -4.03 -11.67 -9.03
N VAL A 50 -2.86 -12.20 -9.30
CA VAL A 50 -2.48 -13.57 -8.91
C VAL A 50 -1.52 -13.51 -7.74
N TYR A 51 -1.91 -14.13 -6.63
CA TYR A 51 -1.06 -14.29 -5.46
C TYR A 51 -0.50 -15.70 -5.39
N VAL A 52 0.82 -15.81 -5.43
CA VAL A 52 1.51 -17.09 -5.29
C VAL A 52 1.95 -17.26 -3.85
N ASN A 53 1.37 -18.23 -3.17
CA ASN A 53 1.71 -18.58 -1.79
C ASN A 53 2.23 -20.03 -1.72
N GLY A 54 3.05 -20.32 -0.73
CA GLY A 54 3.61 -21.67 -0.53
C GLY A 54 4.85 -21.66 0.36
N ILE A 55 5.31 -22.85 0.73
CA ILE A 55 6.47 -23.00 1.61
C ILE A 55 7.78 -22.95 0.80
N ARG A 56 7.81 -23.63 -0.36
CA ARG A 56 8.97 -23.69 -1.26
C ARG A 56 8.56 -23.52 -2.73
N GLY A 57 9.49 -23.11 -3.57
CA GLY A 57 9.29 -23.00 -5.01
C GLY A 57 8.43 -21.83 -5.48
N LYS A 58 8.04 -20.92 -4.56
CA LYS A 58 7.19 -19.76 -4.90
C LYS A 58 7.73 -18.93 -6.06
N SER A 59 9.00 -18.55 -6.01
CA SER A 59 9.61 -17.69 -7.05
C SER A 59 9.68 -18.40 -8.41
N THR A 60 9.90 -19.71 -8.42
CA THR A 60 9.88 -20.52 -9.64
C THR A 60 8.49 -20.55 -10.25
N VAL A 61 7.47 -20.87 -9.45
CA VAL A 61 6.07 -20.91 -9.89
C VAL A 61 5.62 -19.52 -10.36
N THR A 62 5.98 -18.46 -9.63
CA THR A 62 5.67 -17.09 -10.00
C THR A 62 6.24 -16.73 -11.37
N ARG A 63 7.49 -17.10 -11.65
CA ARG A 63 8.13 -16.88 -12.95
C ARG A 63 7.52 -17.73 -14.08
N MET A 64 7.12 -18.95 -13.77
CA MET A 64 6.43 -19.80 -14.74
C MET A 64 5.07 -19.23 -15.12
N ILE A 65 4.30 -18.74 -14.16
CA ILE A 65 3.02 -18.07 -14.39
C ILE A 65 3.25 -16.81 -15.23
N ASP A 66 4.23 -15.96 -14.87
CA ASP A 66 4.59 -14.77 -15.62
C ASP A 66 4.93 -15.11 -17.08
N GLY A 67 5.80 -16.09 -17.30
CA GLY A 67 6.20 -16.53 -18.64
C GLY A 67 5.03 -17.08 -19.45
N GLY A 68 4.17 -17.90 -18.86
CA GLY A 68 3.01 -18.46 -19.51
C GLY A 68 1.97 -17.40 -19.92
N LEU A 69 1.71 -16.44 -19.04
CA LEU A 69 0.78 -15.34 -19.32
C LEU A 69 1.32 -14.40 -20.40
N ARG A 70 2.62 -14.10 -20.38
CA ARG A 70 3.27 -13.30 -21.45
C ARG A 70 3.24 -14.02 -22.79
N ALA A 71 3.49 -15.31 -22.81
CA ALA A 71 3.36 -16.12 -24.02
C ALA A 71 1.94 -16.11 -24.58
N GLY A 72 0.94 -15.99 -23.71
CA GLY A 72 -0.48 -15.78 -24.07
C GLY A 72 -0.83 -14.37 -24.54
N GLY A 73 0.14 -13.45 -24.62
CA GLY A 73 -0.08 -12.06 -25.09
C GLY A 73 -0.55 -11.08 -24.02
N TRP A 74 -0.55 -11.47 -22.74
CA TRP A 74 -0.96 -10.60 -21.66
C TRP A 74 0.16 -9.64 -21.24
N LYS A 75 -0.21 -8.41 -20.87
CA LYS A 75 0.69 -7.45 -20.23
C LYS A 75 0.78 -7.76 -18.75
N VAL A 76 1.87 -8.42 -18.34
CA VAL A 76 2.06 -8.91 -16.99
C VAL A 76 3.10 -8.08 -16.26
N PHE A 77 2.79 -7.73 -15.02
CA PHE A 77 3.75 -7.18 -14.07
C PHE A 77 3.95 -8.21 -12.96
N CYS A 78 5.18 -8.60 -12.70
CA CYS A 78 5.49 -9.69 -11.77
C CYS A 78 6.42 -9.21 -10.66
N LYS A 79 6.15 -9.62 -9.44
CA LYS A 79 7.02 -9.41 -8.27
C LYS A 79 7.37 -10.73 -7.61
N THR A 80 8.66 -10.99 -7.49
CA THR A 80 9.20 -12.11 -6.72
C THR A 80 9.85 -11.64 -5.42
N THR A 81 9.80 -12.47 -4.39
CA THR A 81 10.31 -12.13 -3.04
C THR A 81 11.46 -13.01 -2.59
N GLY A 82 12.04 -13.82 -3.48
CA GLY A 82 13.15 -14.72 -3.18
C GLY A 82 14.35 -14.04 -2.48
N THR A 83 15.51 -14.66 -2.50
CA THR A 83 16.75 -14.14 -1.86
C THR A 83 17.05 -12.71 -2.29
N VAL A 84 16.82 -12.39 -3.55
CA VAL A 84 16.84 -11.01 -4.08
C VAL A 84 15.44 -10.72 -4.61
N PRO A 85 14.72 -9.76 -3.99
CA PRO A 85 13.41 -9.36 -4.50
C PRO A 85 13.56 -8.71 -5.88
N MET A 86 12.82 -9.22 -6.85
CA MET A 86 12.84 -8.75 -8.22
C MET A 86 11.47 -8.31 -8.67
N VAL A 87 11.44 -7.34 -9.55
CA VAL A 87 10.26 -6.89 -10.27
C VAL A 87 10.50 -7.07 -11.75
N ILE A 88 9.59 -7.73 -12.43
CA ILE A 88 9.60 -7.87 -13.88
C ILE A 88 8.50 -6.96 -14.44
N GLY A 89 8.91 -5.92 -15.13
CA GLY A 89 7.98 -4.96 -15.73
C GLY A 89 7.19 -5.53 -16.90
N VAL A 90 6.25 -4.75 -17.41
CA VAL A 90 5.44 -5.13 -18.58
C VAL A 90 6.33 -5.37 -19.83
N ASP A 91 7.44 -4.68 -19.90
CA ASP A 91 8.48 -4.84 -20.93
C ASP A 91 9.29 -6.14 -20.84
N GLY A 92 9.06 -6.95 -19.80
CA GLY A 92 9.81 -8.18 -19.53
C GLY A 92 11.16 -7.95 -18.86
N THR A 93 11.53 -6.71 -18.57
CA THR A 93 12.81 -6.38 -17.93
C THR A 93 12.76 -6.67 -16.44
N ALA A 94 13.66 -7.55 -15.98
CA ALA A 94 13.82 -7.84 -14.55
C ALA A 94 14.71 -6.78 -13.90
N ARG A 95 14.22 -6.18 -12.83
CA ARG A 95 14.94 -5.15 -12.05
C ARG A 95 14.92 -5.53 -10.57
N PRO A 96 16.03 -5.36 -9.84
CA PRO A 96 16.04 -5.57 -8.41
C PRO A 96 15.12 -4.54 -7.72
N LEU A 97 14.31 -5.03 -6.78
CA LEU A 97 13.50 -4.16 -5.95
C LEU A 97 14.35 -3.63 -4.80
N VAL A 98 14.71 -2.35 -4.88
CA VAL A 98 15.46 -1.68 -3.80
C VAL A 98 14.53 -1.53 -2.59
N ARG A 99 14.79 -2.30 -1.53
CA ARG A 99 14.08 -2.22 -0.25
C ARG A 99 14.75 -1.22 0.67
N ARG A 100 13.99 -0.27 1.16
CA ARG A 100 14.38 0.57 2.30
C ARG A 100 13.79 -0.05 3.57
N GLY A 101 14.44 -1.09 4.13
CA GLY A 101 14.02 -1.73 5.36
C GLY A 101 13.27 -3.06 5.18
N ARG A 102 12.56 -3.49 6.24
CA ARG A 102 11.77 -4.73 6.25
C ARG A 102 10.61 -4.65 5.26
N ALA A 103 10.24 -5.79 4.73
CA ALA A 103 9.08 -5.91 3.88
C ALA A 103 7.81 -5.41 4.58
N ASN A 104 7.11 -4.48 3.93
CA ASN A 104 5.97 -3.77 4.51
C ASN A 104 4.79 -3.83 3.53
N ILE A 105 3.58 -3.70 4.06
CA ILE A 105 2.33 -3.62 3.28
C ILE A 105 2.40 -2.48 2.27
N SER A 106 3.02 -1.36 2.63
CA SER A 106 3.25 -0.21 1.73
C SER A 106 4.06 -0.58 0.47
N GLU A 107 4.88 -1.61 0.51
CA GLU A 107 5.59 -2.12 -0.66
C GLU A 107 4.63 -2.72 -1.69
N GLN A 108 3.61 -3.45 -1.23
CA GLN A 108 2.60 -4.04 -2.12
C GLN A 108 1.77 -2.97 -2.82
N VAL A 109 1.38 -1.92 -2.10
CA VAL A 109 0.66 -0.79 -2.67
C VAL A 109 1.49 -0.07 -3.75
N ARG A 110 2.79 0.15 -3.49
CA ARG A 110 3.69 0.74 -4.49
C ARG A 110 3.84 -0.13 -5.74
N VAL A 111 3.92 -1.44 -5.55
CA VAL A 111 3.99 -2.41 -6.67
C VAL A 111 2.71 -2.37 -7.49
N LEU A 112 1.54 -2.30 -6.85
CA LEU A 112 0.25 -2.15 -7.50
C LEU A 112 0.20 -0.87 -8.35
N HIS A 113 0.50 0.28 -7.74
CA HIS A 113 0.55 1.56 -8.45
C HIS A 113 1.51 1.55 -9.64
N ARG A 114 2.66 0.89 -9.47
CA ARG A 114 3.63 0.77 -10.55
C ARG A 114 3.12 -0.11 -11.68
N ALA A 115 2.50 -1.24 -11.37
CA ALA A 115 1.92 -2.14 -12.35
C ALA A 115 0.85 -1.43 -13.21
N VAL A 116 -0.05 -0.70 -12.56
CA VAL A 116 -1.09 0.10 -13.25
C VAL A 116 -0.47 1.19 -14.11
N ARG A 117 0.52 1.91 -13.58
CA ARG A 117 1.22 2.96 -14.34
C ARG A 117 1.94 2.43 -15.58
N GLU A 118 2.47 1.22 -15.52
CA GLU A 118 3.11 0.54 -16.66
C GLU A 118 2.08 -0.09 -17.61
N GLY A 119 0.78 0.02 -17.31
CA GLY A 119 -0.30 -0.52 -18.15
C GLY A 119 -0.43 -2.03 -18.09
N ALA A 120 -0.10 -2.65 -16.95
CA ALA A 120 -0.27 -4.07 -16.74
C ALA A 120 -1.76 -4.45 -16.75
N GLN A 121 -2.07 -5.59 -17.32
CA GLN A 121 -3.40 -6.20 -17.27
C GLN A 121 -3.47 -7.24 -16.13
N ILE A 122 -2.36 -7.90 -15.87
CA ILE A 122 -2.25 -8.92 -14.83
C ILE A 122 -1.07 -8.60 -13.93
N LEU A 123 -1.31 -8.66 -12.62
CA LEU A 123 -0.29 -8.52 -11.59
C LEU A 123 -0.07 -9.86 -10.91
N VAL A 124 1.16 -10.38 -10.97
CA VAL A 124 1.55 -11.61 -10.28
C VAL A 124 2.46 -11.25 -9.10
N ILE A 125 2.03 -11.59 -7.89
CA ILE A 125 2.76 -11.28 -6.66
C ILE A 125 3.08 -12.57 -5.91
N GLU A 126 4.34 -12.76 -5.62
CA GLU A 126 4.78 -13.77 -4.66
C GLU A 126 4.54 -13.26 -3.23
N CYS A 127 3.75 -14.02 -2.46
CA CYS A 127 3.52 -13.71 -1.05
C CYS A 127 4.77 -14.04 -0.23
N MET A 128 5.07 -13.16 0.72
CA MET A 128 6.13 -13.40 1.67
C MET A 128 5.68 -14.48 2.66
N ALA A 129 6.54 -15.47 2.91
CA ALA A 129 6.35 -16.38 4.02
C ALA A 129 6.50 -15.56 5.32
N VAL A 130 5.41 -15.40 6.05
CA VAL A 130 5.48 -14.93 7.43
C VAL A 130 5.98 -16.13 8.22
N HIS A 131 7.22 -16.08 8.69
CA HIS A 131 7.67 -17.03 9.72
C HIS A 131 6.82 -16.74 10.96
N PRO A 132 6.06 -17.71 11.47
CA PRO A 132 5.55 -17.60 12.83
C PRO A 132 6.78 -17.53 13.75
N ALA A 133 6.77 -16.50 14.58
CA ALA A 133 7.79 -16.32 15.62
C ALA A 133 7.69 -17.44 16.64
#